data_029575c2cfccbac61c9add180d0fbf5d
#
_entry.id   029575c2cfccbac61c9add180d0fbf5d
#
_cell.length_a   1.000
_cell.length_b   1.000
_cell.length_c   1.000
_cell.angle_alpha   90.00
_cell.angle_beta   90.00
_cell.angle_gamma   90.00
#
_symmetry.space_group_name_H-M   'P 1'
#
loop_
_entity.id
_entity.type
_entity.pdbx_description
1 polymer ?
#
loop_
_entity_poly.entity_id
_entity_poly.type
_entity_poly.pdbx_seq_one_letter_code
_entity_poly.pdbx_strand_id
1 'polypeptide(L)'
;MKTIEKSIDISRIREYTVEAGRADTITEDKLIAVRDNGATRISINPQTMQDGVLKAIGRNHTAAQFEECFSLARRLGFDNINTDTIAGLPTDTFEGFKDTVDRLIAMDPESITVHTLTVKRSAELFKSAESFRDGYLTDDSVSRMVNYAYDALTRNDFMPYYLYRQKNTVGNLENVGYAKKGKEGLYNVYIMEEAQNILACGASGSTKLIDRETGKITRYFNYKYPYEYISRYEKMMGYKPELEKFLSGM
;
A
#
# COMPACT_ATOMS: atom_id res chain seq x y z
N MET A 1 -13.42 9.91 9.46
CA MET A 1 -13.44 8.92 10.53
C MET A 1 -14.74 8.97 11.32
N LYS A 2 -15.18 10.07 11.91
CA LYS A 2 -16.46 10.18 12.66
C LYS A 2 -17.71 9.68 11.92
N THR A 3 -17.77 9.79 10.59
CA THR A 3 -18.86 9.24 9.79
C THR A 3 -18.84 7.71 9.77
N ILE A 4 -17.67 7.11 9.75
CA ILE A 4 -17.51 5.64 9.80
C ILE A 4 -17.99 5.12 11.15
N GLU A 5 -17.60 5.76 12.27
CA GLU A 5 -18.05 5.41 13.62
C GLU A 5 -19.56 5.42 13.79
N LYS A 6 -20.24 6.35 13.12
CA LYS A 6 -21.71 6.44 13.15
C LYS A 6 -22.40 5.30 12.39
N SER A 7 -21.69 4.67 11.44
CA SER A 7 -22.25 3.68 10.52
C SER A 7 -21.83 2.26 10.84
N ILE A 8 -20.71 2.09 11.54
CA ILE A 8 -20.09 0.80 11.81
C ILE A 8 -19.64 0.77 13.29
N ASP A 9 -19.91 -0.32 13.98
CA ASP A 9 -19.38 -0.55 15.32
C ASP A 9 -17.87 -0.84 15.25
N ILE A 10 -17.07 0.17 15.52
CA ILE A 10 -15.59 0.11 15.44
C ILE A 10 -15.02 -0.91 16.42
N SER A 11 -15.67 -1.17 17.55
CA SER A 11 -15.20 -2.14 18.55
C SER A 11 -15.13 -3.59 18.01
N ARG A 12 -15.85 -3.87 16.93
CA ARG A 12 -15.88 -5.18 16.26
C ARG A 12 -14.89 -5.30 15.09
N ILE A 13 -14.20 -4.21 14.75
CA ILE A 13 -13.23 -4.20 13.66
C ILE A 13 -11.92 -4.83 14.13
N ARG A 14 -11.45 -5.85 13.41
CA ARG A 14 -10.16 -6.49 13.70
C ARG A 14 -8.96 -5.66 13.28
N GLU A 15 -9.09 -4.97 12.14
CA GLU A 15 -8.06 -4.10 11.59
C GLU A 15 -8.71 -2.85 11.02
N TYR A 16 -8.27 -1.70 11.47
CA TYR A 16 -8.59 -0.40 10.92
C TYR A 16 -7.30 0.28 10.47
N THR A 17 -6.94 0.04 9.20
CA THR A 17 -5.72 0.60 8.60
C THR A 17 -5.97 1.98 8.02
N VAL A 18 -5.08 2.91 8.30
CA VAL A 18 -5.04 4.23 7.64
C VAL A 18 -3.76 4.33 6.80
N GLU A 19 -3.94 4.45 5.50
CA GLU A 19 -2.87 4.75 4.54
C GLU A 19 -2.51 6.24 4.63
N ALA A 20 -1.63 6.61 5.57
CA ALA A 20 -1.14 7.98 5.70
C ALA A 20 -0.18 8.35 4.56
N GLY A 21 0.52 7.35 4.04
CA GLY A 21 1.26 7.41 2.79
C GLY A 21 2.51 8.29 2.87
N ARG A 22 2.42 9.55 2.46
CA ARG A 22 3.56 10.44 2.24
C ARG A 22 3.93 11.20 3.51
N ALA A 23 5.19 11.15 3.93
CA ALA A 23 5.69 11.83 5.13
C ALA A 23 5.47 13.37 5.10
N ASP A 24 5.58 14.00 3.93
CA ASP A 24 5.34 15.44 3.74
C ASP A 24 3.87 15.87 3.98
N THR A 25 2.95 14.95 4.06
CA THR A 25 1.52 15.24 4.31
C THR A 25 1.07 14.87 5.72
N ILE A 26 1.93 14.23 6.51
CA ILE A 26 1.65 13.78 7.87
C ILE A 26 2.01 14.90 8.86
N THR A 27 1.10 15.21 9.77
CA THR A 27 1.31 16.13 10.88
C THR A 27 0.92 15.46 12.19
N GLU A 28 1.40 15.97 13.32
CA GLU A 28 1.08 15.48 14.64
C GLU A 28 -0.44 15.44 14.88
N ASP A 29 -1.15 16.52 14.57
CA ASP A 29 -2.61 16.59 14.73
C ASP A 29 -3.34 15.53 13.90
N LYS A 30 -2.86 15.22 12.69
CA LYS A 30 -3.44 14.16 11.87
C LYS A 30 -3.19 12.78 12.48
N LEU A 31 -2.00 12.51 12.99
CA LEU A 31 -1.69 11.25 13.67
C LEU A 31 -2.52 11.09 14.94
N ILE A 32 -2.66 12.15 15.75
CA ILE A 32 -3.53 12.16 16.92
C ILE A 32 -4.98 11.84 16.51
N ALA A 33 -5.49 12.53 15.48
CA ALA A 33 -6.84 12.29 14.98
C ALA A 33 -7.04 10.86 14.48
N VAL A 34 -6.04 10.27 13.81
CA VAL A 34 -6.08 8.87 13.33
C VAL A 34 -6.13 7.91 14.52
N ARG A 35 -5.26 8.10 15.51
CA ARG A 35 -5.20 7.28 16.73
C ARG A 35 -6.51 7.37 17.52
N ASP A 36 -6.96 8.60 17.81
CA ASP A 36 -8.13 8.84 18.66
C ASP A 36 -9.46 8.40 18.02
N ASN A 37 -9.46 8.17 16.69
CA ASN A 37 -10.59 7.53 16.01
C ASN A 37 -10.38 6.02 15.78
N GLY A 38 -9.54 5.37 16.57
CA GLY A 38 -9.46 3.91 16.68
C GLY A 38 -8.71 3.19 15.57
N ALA A 39 -7.85 3.87 14.80
CA ALA A 39 -7.00 3.18 13.84
C ALA A 39 -6.03 2.23 14.57
N THR A 40 -6.02 0.97 14.13
CA THR A 40 -5.18 -0.09 14.71
C THR A 40 -3.89 -0.31 13.94
N ARG A 41 -3.80 0.24 12.73
CA ARG A 41 -2.63 0.13 11.84
C ARG A 41 -2.50 1.41 11.02
N ILE A 42 -1.26 1.83 10.77
CA ILE A 42 -0.96 2.97 9.90
C ILE A 42 0.12 2.57 8.89
N SER A 43 0.03 3.12 7.68
CA SER A 43 1.08 2.96 6.66
C SER A 43 1.76 4.30 6.40
N ILE A 44 3.09 4.34 6.55
CA ILE A 44 3.95 5.51 6.29
C ILE A 44 5.04 5.07 5.32
N ASN A 45 5.02 5.61 4.09
CA ASN A 45 5.72 4.99 2.97
C ASN A 45 6.86 5.86 2.44
N PRO A 46 8.14 5.53 2.72
CA PRO A 46 9.28 6.25 2.19
C PRO A 46 9.49 6.02 0.69
N GLN A 47 9.21 4.84 0.19
CA GLN A 47 9.52 4.30 -1.13
C GLN A 47 11.02 4.01 -1.32
N THR A 48 11.89 4.88 -0.85
CA THR A 48 13.34 4.77 -0.76
C THR A 48 13.86 5.73 0.32
N MET A 49 15.04 5.46 0.83
CA MET A 49 15.75 6.34 1.77
C MET A 49 16.86 7.16 1.08
N GLN A 50 16.84 7.22 -0.26
CA GLN A 50 17.79 7.97 -1.08
C GLN A 50 17.18 9.28 -1.57
N ASP A 51 17.57 10.41 -1.01
CA ASP A 51 16.99 11.73 -1.32
C ASP A 51 17.06 12.11 -2.80
N GLY A 52 18.15 11.72 -3.48
CA GLY A 52 18.29 11.91 -4.94
C GLY A 52 17.23 11.16 -5.73
N VAL A 53 16.94 9.92 -5.32
CA VAL A 53 15.90 9.07 -5.94
C VAL A 53 14.50 9.61 -5.62
N LEU A 54 14.25 10.00 -4.36
CA LEU A 54 12.98 10.64 -3.97
C LEU A 54 12.66 11.85 -4.85
N LYS A 55 13.64 12.72 -5.06
CA LYS A 55 13.50 13.88 -5.96
C LYS A 55 13.22 13.46 -7.40
N ALA A 56 13.92 12.44 -7.91
CA ALA A 56 13.74 11.95 -9.28
C ALA A 56 12.35 11.39 -9.54
N ILE A 57 11.71 10.76 -8.54
CA ILE A 57 10.34 10.23 -8.63
C ILE A 57 9.26 11.23 -8.18
N GLY A 58 9.59 12.51 -7.99
CA GLY A 58 8.63 13.57 -7.63
C GLY A 58 8.09 13.48 -6.21
N ARG A 59 8.85 12.90 -5.27
CA ARG A 59 8.53 12.94 -3.85
C ARG A 59 9.08 14.22 -3.22
N ASN A 60 8.27 14.90 -2.40
CA ASN A 60 8.64 16.17 -1.78
C ASN A 60 9.20 16.02 -0.36
N HIS A 61 9.29 14.79 0.16
CA HIS A 61 9.90 14.52 1.46
C HIS A 61 11.33 13.99 1.30
N THR A 62 12.10 14.13 2.36
CA THR A 62 13.44 13.53 2.50
C THR A 62 13.39 12.27 3.38
N ALA A 63 14.47 11.48 3.34
CA ALA A 63 14.64 10.34 4.25
C ALA A 63 14.57 10.78 5.72
N ALA A 64 15.20 11.90 6.08
CA ALA A 64 15.16 12.46 7.45
C ALA A 64 13.72 12.82 7.87
N GLN A 65 12.93 13.44 7.00
CA GLN A 65 11.52 13.74 7.29
C GLN A 65 10.69 12.47 7.48
N PHE A 66 10.98 11.41 6.74
CA PHE A 66 10.32 10.13 6.95
C PHE A 66 10.67 9.54 8.32
N GLU A 67 11.96 9.54 8.72
CA GLU A 67 12.40 9.05 10.02
C GLU A 67 11.79 9.82 11.19
N GLU A 68 11.70 11.15 11.07
CA GLU A 68 11.02 12.01 12.05
C GLU A 68 9.53 11.67 12.16
N CYS A 69 8.86 11.49 11.03
CA CYS A 69 7.45 11.15 10.96
C CYS A 69 7.17 9.77 11.56
N PHE A 70 7.99 8.78 11.25
CA PHE A 70 7.91 7.43 11.83
C PHE A 70 8.12 7.47 13.34
N SER A 71 9.17 8.18 13.81
CA SER A 71 9.45 8.35 15.23
C SER A 71 8.32 9.07 15.96
N LEU A 72 7.69 10.06 15.33
CA LEU A 72 6.51 10.74 15.86
C LEU A 72 5.34 9.77 16.02
N ALA A 73 5.05 8.95 15.00
CA ALA A 73 4.01 7.94 15.09
C ALA A 73 4.26 6.96 16.24
N ARG A 74 5.49 6.51 16.45
CA ARG A 74 5.87 5.67 17.60
C ARG A 74 5.63 6.38 18.93
N ARG A 75 6.06 7.63 19.09
CA ARG A 75 5.81 8.41 20.33
C ARG A 75 4.33 8.61 20.62
N LEU A 76 3.50 8.69 19.59
CA LEU A 76 2.04 8.78 19.71
C LEU A 76 1.36 7.44 20.01
N GLY A 77 2.10 6.34 20.09
CA GLY A 77 1.61 5.04 20.51
C GLY A 77 1.16 4.11 19.37
N PHE A 78 1.49 4.40 18.11
CA PHE A 78 1.27 3.43 17.04
C PHE A 78 2.25 2.26 17.17
N ASP A 79 1.71 1.07 17.36
CA ASP A 79 2.44 -0.21 17.53
C ASP A 79 2.23 -1.18 16.36
N ASN A 80 1.62 -0.71 15.27
CA ASN A 80 1.45 -1.44 14.03
C ASN A 80 1.62 -0.48 12.84
N ILE A 81 2.89 -0.30 12.44
CA ILE A 81 3.28 0.58 11.34
C ILE A 81 3.78 -0.27 10.17
N ASN A 82 3.18 -0.04 9.00
CA ASN A 82 3.67 -0.56 7.73
C ASN A 82 4.52 0.48 7.02
N THR A 83 5.57 0.03 6.32
CA THR A 83 6.34 0.86 5.41
C THR A 83 6.48 0.20 4.05
N ASP A 84 6.40 0.99 2.97
CA ASP A 84 6.59 0.47 1.61
C ASP A 84 7.91 0.97 1.03
N THR A 85 8.61 0.09 0.33
CA THR A 85 9.77 0.42 -0.51
C THR A 85 9.60 -0.13 -1.91
N ILE A 86 10.30 0.44 -2.89
CA ILE A 86 10.18 0.04 -4.29
C ILE A 86 11.56 -0.31 -4.84
N ALA A 87 11.72 -1.56 -5.28
CA ALA A 87 12.88 -2.02 -6.03
C ALA A 87 12.78 -1.56 -7.49
N GLY A 88 13.91 -1.11 -8.07
CA GLY A 88 14.00 -0.71 -9.46
C GLY A 88 13.55 0.72 -9.74
N LEU A 89 13.57 1.61 -8.76
CA LEU A 89 13.30 3.03 -8.99
C LEU A 89 14.33 3.65 -9.92
N PRO A 90 13.93 4.61 -10.79
CA PRO A 90 14.88 5.33 -11.65
C PRO A 90 15.97 5.99 -10.83
N THR A 91 17.20 5.95 -11.32
CA THR A 91 18.40 6.50 -10.68
C THR A 91 18.82 5.85 -9.36
N ASP A 92 18.08 4.86 -8.87
CA ASP A 92 18.49 4.08 -7.71
C ASP A 92 19.61 3.09 -8.08
N THR A 93 20.31 2.58 -7.07
CA THR A 93 21.34 1.58 -7.21
C THR A 93 21.05 0.39 -6.30
N PHE A 94 21.73 -0.74 -6.52
CA PHE A 94 21.63 -1.87 -5.59
C PHE A 94 22.03 -1.44 -4.15
N GLU A 95 23.11 -0.67 -4.02
CA GLU A 95 23.61 -0.16 -2.74
C GLU A 95 22.61 0.80 -2.07
N GLY A 96 21.97 1.68 -2.86
CA GLY A 96 20.93 2.60 -2.36
C GLY A 96 19.68 1.86 -1.88
N PHE A 97 19.23 0.87 -2.64
CA PHE A 97 18.12 0.01 -2.23
C PHE A 97 18.47 -0.82 -0.99
N LYS A 98 19.69 -1.38 -0.95
CA LYS A 98 20.21 -2.11 0.21
C LYS A 98 20.19 -1.23 1.47
N ASP A 99 20.76 -0.02 1.39
CA ASP A 99 20.73 0.96 2.49
C ASP A 99 19.29 1.25 2.94
N THR A 100 18.37 1.40 1.98
CA THR A 100 16.94 1.61 2.27
C THR A 100 16.37 0.46 3.11
N VAL A 101 16.57 -0.79 2.69
CA VAL A 101 16.08 -1.98 3.41
C VAL A 101 16.68 -2.07 4.80
N ASP A 102 18.01 -1.89 4.92
CA ASP A 102 18.73 -1.98 6.19
C ASP A 102 18.24 -0.92 7.19
N ARG A 103 18.05 0.32 6.74
CA ARG A 103 17.49 1.41 7.57
C ARG A 103 16.05 1.13 8.01
N LEU A 104 15.21 0.61 7.12
CA LEU A 104 13.85 0.23 7.47
C LEU A 104 13.82 -0.88 8.51
N ILE A 105 14.67 -1.90 8.38
CA ILE A 105 14.84 -2.96 9.40
C ILE A 105 15.25 -2.35 10.73
N ALA A 106 16.24 -1.46 10.74
CA ALA A 106 16.74 -0.80 11.97
C ALA A 106 15.68 0.09 12.66
N MET A 107 14.71 0.64 11.91
CA MET A 107 13.58 1.40 12.46
C MET A 107 12.52 0.50 13.09
N ASP A 108 12.58 -0.80 12.85
CA ASP A 108 11.78 -1.84 13.49
C ASP A 108 10.24 -1.66 13.29
N PRO A 109 9.72 -1.46 12.07
CA PRO A 109 8.30 -1.46 11.81
C PRO A 109 7.70 -2.86 12.04
N GLU A 110 6.38 -2.98 12.05
CA GLU A 110 5.70 -4.27 12.16
C GLU A 110 5.57 -4.98 10.82
N SER A 111 5.55 -4.20 9.74
CA SER A 111 5.53 -4.78 8.38
C SER A 111 6.25 -3.89 7.37
N ILE A 112 6.82 -4.53 6.36
CA ILE A 112 7.50 -3.88 5.23
C ILE A 112 6.98 -4.51 3.94
N THR A 113 6.52 -3.66 3.01
CA THR A 113 6.14 -4.14 1.67
C THR A 113 7.23 -3.75 0.68
N VAL A 114 7.75 -4.73 -0.03
CA VAL A 114 8.70 -4.55 -1.12
C VAL A 114 7.95 -4.62 -2.43
N HIS A 115 7.79 -3.47 -3.07
CA HIS A 115 7.23 -3.38 -4.41
C HIS A 115 8.31 -3.48 -5.46
N THR A 116 7.97 -4.02 -6.63
CA THR A 116 8.78 -3.91 -7.83
C THR A 116 8.19 -2.84 -8.74
N LEU A 117 9.02 -1.96 -9.26
CA LEU A 117 8.56 -0.86 -10.10
C LEU A 117 7.72 -1.38 -11.26
N THR A 118 6.54 -0.80 -11.41
CA THR A 118 5.65 -1.01 -12.55
C THR A 118 5.43 0.30 -13.27
N VAL A 119 5.86 0.39 -14.52
CA VAL A 119 5.68 1.60 -15.33
C VAL A 119 4.36 1.52 -16.09
N LYS A 120 3.39 2.35 -15.68
CA LYS A 120 2.11 2.46 -16.37
C LYS A 120 2.25 3.36 -17.60
N ARG A 121 1.63 2.99 -18.74
CA ARG A 121 1.65 3.76 -20.00
C ARG A 121 1.16 5.22 -19.85
N SER A 122 0.33 5.51 -18.84
CA SER A 122 -0.19 6.86 -18.56
C SER A 122 0.66 7.66 -17.59
N ALA A 123 1.75 7.12 -17.05
CA ALA A 123 2.60 7.83 -16.12
C ALA A 123 3.46 8.87 -16.85
N GLU A 124 3.68 10.04 -16.23
CA GLU A 124 4.62 11.03 -16.77
C GLU A 124 6.03 10.45 -16.94
N LEU A 125 6.40 9.52 -16.07
CA LEU A 125 7.60 8.70 -16.19
C LEU A 125 7.73 8.01 -17.58
N PHE A 126 6.59 7.60 -18.18
CA PHE A 126 6.57 6.96 -19.48
C PHE A 126 6.74 7.97 -20.63
N LYS A 127 6.29 9.21 -20.43
CA LYS A 127 6.43 10.29 -21.44
C LYS A 127 7.85 10.83 -21.54
N SER A 128 8.63 10.72 -20.45
CA SER A 128 10.06 11.02 -20.41
C SER A 128 10.94 9.81 -20.73
N ALA A 129 10.35 8.72 -21.24
CA ALA A 129 10.96 7.39 -21.35
C ALA A 129 12.19 7.33 -22.28
N GLU A 130 12.38 8.28 -23.19
CA GLU A 130 13.61 8.33 -23.97
C GLU A 130 14.84 8.73 -23.13
N SER A 131 14.64 9.62 -22.14
CA SER A 131 15.69 9.99 -21.18
C SER A 131 15.83 8.98 -20.02
N PHE A 132 14.84 8.14 -19.81
CA PHE A 132 14.82 7.13 -18.76
C PHE A 132 15.38 5.77 -19.19
N ARG A 133 15.43 5.47 -20.50
CA ARG A 133 15.96 4.18 -20.99
C ARG A 133 17.41 3.93 -20.57
N ASP A 134 18.21 4.97 -20.48
CA ASP A 134 19.61 4.88 -20.05
C ASP A 134 19.80 4.80 -18.52
N GLY A 135 18.74 5.04 -17.72
CA GLY A 135 18.77 5.04 -16.25
C GLY A 135 17.95 3.92 -15.60
N TYR A 136 17.33 3.03 -16.38
CA TYR A 136 16.63 1.87 -15.81
C TYR A 136 17.62 0.79 -15.39
N LEU A 137 17.42 0.28 -14.19
CA LEU A 137 18.10 -0.92 -13.74
C LEU A 137 17.69 -2.10 -14.62
N THR A 138 18.64 -2.97 -14.92
CA THR A 138 18.37 -4.22 -15.63
C THR A 138 17.52 -5.16 -14.79
N ASP A 139 16.82 -6.10 -15.44
CA ASP A 139 16.04 -7.14 -14.74
C ASP A 139 16.91 -7.90 -13.71
N ASP A 140 18.19 -8.12 -14.01
CA ASP A 140 19.13 -8.77 -13.09
C ASP A 140 19.41 -7.89 -11.85
N SER A 141 19.61 -6.60 -12.02
CA SER A 141 19.83 -5.67 -10.90
C SER A 141 18.62 -5.61 -9.97
N VAL A 142 17.41 -5.56 -10.53
CA VAL A 142 16.17 -5.53 -9.73
C VAL A 142 15.94 -6.87 -9.05
N SER A 143 16.24 -7.98 -9.71
CA SER A 143 16.19 -9.32 -9.10
C SER A 143 17.13 -9.45 -7.92
N ARG A 144 18.34 -8.89 -8.00
CA ARG A 144 19.29 -8.83 -6.89
C ARG A 144 18.76 -8.01 -5.71
N MET A 145 18.10 -6.88 -5.98
CA MET A 145 17.45 -6.05 -4.94
C MET A 145 16.36 -6.83 -4.20
N VAL A 146 15.45 -7.48 -4.94
CA VAL A 146 14.35 -8.26 -4.35
C VAL A 146 14.88 -9.44 -3.53
N ASN A 147 15.90 -10.16 -4.07
CA ASN A 147 16.53 -11.27 -3.34
C ASN A 147 17.23 -10.77 -2.06
N TYR A 148 17.92 -9.63 -2.13
CA TYR A 148 18.53 -9.02 -0.94
C TYR A 148 17.47 -8.70 0.12
N ALA A 149 16.37 -8.06 -0.29
CA ALA A 149 15.27 -7.73 0.64
C ALA A 149 14.68 -9.00 1.29
N TYR A 150 14.44 -10.06 0.50
CA TYR A 150 13.98 -11.33 1.05
C TYR A 150 14.93 -11.87 2.11
N ASP A 151 16.23 -11.96 1.79
CA ASP A 151 17.23 -12.48 2.71
C ASP A 151 17.41 -11.62 3.97
N ALA A 152 17.45 -10.29 3.81
CA ALA A 152 17.64 -9.37 4.91
C ALA A 152 16.42 -9.36 5.85
N LEU A 153 15.21 -9.29 5.29
CA LEU A 153 13.96 -9.24 6.05
C LEU A 153 13.72 -10.56 6.80
N THR A 154 13.90 -11.70 6.14
CA THR A 154 13.68 -13.00 6.79
C THR A 154 14.68 -13.31 7.91
N ARG A 155 15.93 -12.84 7.80
CA ARG A 155 16.92 -12.93 8.90
C ARG A 155 16.58 -12.04 10.10
N ASN A 156 15.71 -11.04 9.92
CA ASN A 156 15.26 -10.11 10.95
C ASN A 156 13.80 -10.32 11.34
N ASP A 157 13.31 -11.56 11.27
CA ASP A 157 12.00 -12.00 11.72
C ASP A 157 10.79 -11.40 10.97
N PHE A 158 11.02 -10.79 9.81
CA PHE A 158 9.95 -10.40 8.90
C PHE A 158 9.66 -11.53 7.92
N MET A 159 8.51 -12.17 8.07
CA MET A 159 8.12 -13.27 7.20
C MET A 159 7.23 -12.81 6.06
N PRO A 160 7.42 -13.33 4.82
CA PRO A 160 6.49 -13.05 3.73
C PRO A 160 5.10 -13.62 4.07
N TYR A 161 4.05 -12.81 3.87
CA TYR A 161 2.68 -13.23 4.20
C TYR A 161 1.68 -13.03 3.06
N TYR A 162 2.01 -12.21 2.06
CA TYR A 162 1.27 -12.11 0.80
C TYR A 162 2.19 -11.71 -0.33
N LEU A 163 1.80 -12.07 -1.53
CA LEU A 163 2.47 -11.65 -2.75
C LEU A 163 1.47 -11.43 -3.88
N TYR A 164 1.78 -10.52 -4.77
CA TYR A 164 1.03 -10.34 -6.01
C TYR A 164 1.92 -9.81 -7.12
N ARG A 165 1.54 -10.14 -8.35
CA ARG A 165 2.25 -9.65 -9.55
C ARG A 165 1.37 -8.69 -10.32
N GLN A 166 1.93 -7.55 -10.70
CA GLN A 166 1.31 -6.61 -11.63
C GLN A 166 1.79 -6.89 -13.06
N LYS A 167 0.95 -6.56 -14.04
CA LYS A 167 1.39 -6.57 -15.44
C LYS A 167 2.45 -5.48 -15.66
N ASN A 168 3.50 -5.81 -16.44
CA ASN A 168 4.61 -4.90 -16.76
C ASN A 168 5.48 -4.49 -15.55
N THR A 169 5.63 -5.34 -14.57
CA THR A 169 6.71 -5.21 -13.59
C THR A 169 8.05 -5.53 -14.24
N VAL A 170 9.10 -4.83 -13.83
CA VAL A 170 10.48 -5.11 -14.26
C VAL A 170 10.80 -6.56 -13.86
N GLY A 171 11.36 -7.35 -14.80
CA GLY A 171 11.70 -8.75 -14.57
C GLY A 171 10.53 -9.69 -14.26
N ASN A 172 9.28 -9.27 -14.44
CA ASN A 172 8.08 -10.02 -14.01
C ASN A 172 8.10 -10.41 -12.53
N LEU A 173 8.77 -9.66 -11.69
CA LEU A 173 8.91 -9.91 -10.26
C LEU A 173 7.62 -9.58 -9.50
N GLU A 174 7.45 -10.21 -8.35
CA GLU A 174 6.32 -9.99 -7.44
C GLU A 174 6.54 -8.78 -6.53
N ASN A 175 5.42 -8.24 -6.04
CA ASN A 175 5.37 -7.40 -4.86
C ASN A 175 5.12 -8.30 -3.66
N VAL A 176 5.90 -8.16 -2.60
CA VAL A 176 5.84 -9.04 -1.43
C VAL A 176 5.69 -8.22 -0.16
N GLY A 177 4.69 -8.57 0.64
CA GLY A 177 4.55 -8.02 1.99
C GLY A 177 5.21 -8.95 3.02
N TYR A 178 6.01 -8.36 3.86
CA TYR A 178 6.69 -9.01 4.97
C TYR A 178 6.17 -8.45 6.29
N ALA A 179 5.96 -9.29 7.29
CA ALA A 179 5.51 -8.85 8.60
C ALA A 179 6.15 -9.66 9.72
N LYS A 180 6.24 -9.05 10.89
CA LYS A 180 6.47 -9.78 12.13
C LYS A 180 5.25 -10.64 12.45
N LYS A 181 5.47 -11.74 13.15
CA LYS A 181 4.40 -12.68 13.52
C LYS A 181 3.26 -11.98 14.26
N GLY A 182 2.03 -12.12 13.74
CA GLY A 182 0.82 -11.54 14.31
C GLY A 182 0.60 -10.06 13.95
N LYS A 183 1.42 -9.50 13.01
CA LYS A 183 1.31 -8.14 12.52
C LYS A 183 1.03 -8.08 11.00
N GLU A 184 0.62 -9.20 10.44
CA GLU A 184 0.18 -9.32 9.05
C GLU A 184 -1.02 -8.41 8.78
N GLY A 185 -1.01 -7.65 7.69
CA GLY A 185 -2.14 -6.83 7.27
C GLY A 185 -3.31 -7.70 6.82
N LEU A 186 -4.40 -7.75 7.58
CA LEU A 186 -5.54 -8.65 7.31
C LEU A 186 -6.22 -8.33 5.98
N TYR A 187 -6.32 -7.05 5.61
CA TYR A 187 -6.87 -6.66 4.32
C TYR A 187 -6.10 -7.30 3.15
N ASN A 188 -4.76 -7.30 3.23
CA ASN A 188 -3.92 -7.88 2.18
C ASN A 188 -4.12 -9.39 2.07
N VAL A 189 -4.20 -10.09 3.21
CA VAL A 189 -4.49 -11.52 3.25
C VAL A 189 -5.87 -11.80 2.62
N TYR A 190 -6.92 -11.13 3.08
CA TYR A 190 -8.28 -11.38 2.62
C TYR A 190 -8.51 -11.03 1.14
N ILE A 191 -7.83 -10.02 0.61
CA ILE A 191 -7.96 -9.67 -0.81
C ILE A 191 -7.26 -10.69 -1.71
N MET A 192 -6.10 -11.22 -1.27
CA MET A 192 -5.33 -12.22 -2.03
C MET A 192 -5.99 -13.60 -1.98
N GLU A 193 -6.45 -14.02 -0.81
CA GLU A 193 -7.13 -15.30 -0.61
C GLU A 193 -8.58 -15.29 -1.11
N GLU A 194 -9.10 -14.14 -1.54
CA GLU A 194 -10.50 -13.95 -1.94
C GLU A 194 -11.48 -14.45 -0.87
N ALA A 195 -11.13 -14.32 0.40
CA ALA A 195 -11.84 -14.91 1.53
C ALA A 195 -13.00 -14.06 2.05
N GLN A 196 -13.08 -12.78 1.68
CA GLN A 196 -14.08 -11.85 2.18
C GLN A 196 -14.69 -10.96 1.09
N ASN A 197 -15.94 -10.56 1.31
CA ASN A 197 -16.56 -9.48 0.56
C ASN A 197 -15.83 -8.16 0.85
N ILE A 198 -15.68 -7.33 -0.17
CA ILE A 198 -15.08 -6.01 -0.08
C ILE A 198 -16.10 -4.99 -0.57
N LEU A 199 -16.50 -4.07 0.29
CA LEU A 199 -17.33 -2.93 -0.08
C LEU A 199 -16.43 -1.71 -0.26
N ALA A 200 -16.41 -1.15 -1.46
CA ALA A 200 -15.53 -0.05 -1.80
C ALA A 200 -16.28 1.25 -2.00
N CYS A 201 -15.83 2.32 -1.35
CA CYS A 201 -16.30 3.67 -1.52
C CYS A 201 -15.21 4.52 -2.21
N GLY A 202 -15.65 5.54 -2.95
CA GLY A 202 -14.76 6.49 -3.61
C GLY A 202 -14.45 6.15 -5.07
N ALA A 203 -13.85 7.11 -5.78
CA ALA A 203 -13.45 6.94 -7.17
C ALA A 203 -12.42 5.80 -7.30
N SER A 204 -12.48 5.04 -8.39
CA SER A 204 -11.69 3.82 -8.64
C SER A 204 -11.94 2.66 -7.67
N GLY A 205 -12.85 2.76 -6.71
CA GLY A 205 -13.20 1.67 -5.82
C GLY A 205 -13.74 0.46 -6.58
N SER A 206 -13.43 -0.73 -6.10
CA SER A 206 -13.95 -1.99 -6.65
C SER A 206 -14.58 -2.81 -5.52
N THR A 207 -15.90 -2.85 -5.50
CA THR A 207 -16.65 -3.75 -4.63
C THR A 207 -16.55 -5.18 -5.17
N LYS A 208 -16.18 -6.13 -4.31
CA LYS A 208 -16.06 -7.55 -4.63
C LYS A 208 -16.99 -8.34 -3.72
N LEU A 209 -17.90 -9.11 -4.31
CA LEU A 209 -18.80 -10.02 -3.61
C LEU A 209 -18.44 -11.46 -3.97
N ILE A 210 -18.41 -12.32 -2.97
CA ILE A 210 -18.06 -13.74 -3.09
C ILE A 210 -19.27 -14.55 -2.66
N ASP A 211 -19.84 -15.27 -3.58
CA ASP A 211 -20.87 -16.26 -3.31
C ASP A 211 -20.18 -17.50 -2.71
N ARG A 212 -20.47 -17.79 -1.46
CA ARG A 212 -19.83 -18.88 -0.72
C ARG A 212 -20.26 -20.27 -1.15
N GLU A 213 -21.42 -20.41 -1.76
CA GLU A 213 -21.92 -21.71 -2.22
C GLU A 213 -21.31 -22.09 -3.57
N THR A 214 -21.21 -21.12 -4.47
CA THR A 214 -20.74 -21.34 -5.85
C THR A 214 -19.29 -20.96 -6.07
N GLY A 215 -18.67 -20.20 -5.16
CA GLY A 215 -17.36 -19.60 -5.35
C GLY A 215 -17.33 -18.47 -6.38
N LYS A 216 -18.50 -18.07 -6.92
CA LYS A 216 -18.58 -17.02 -7.93
C LYS A 216 -18.23 -15.65 -7.36
N ILE A 217 -17.36 -14.93 -8.05
CA ILE A 217 -16.98 -13.57 -7.70
C ILE A 217 -17.64 -12.56 -8.64
N THR A 218 -18.36 -11.63 -8.05
CA THR A 218 -18.98 -10.49 -8.78
C THR A 218 -18.28 -9.22 -8.37
N ARG A 219 -17.96 -8.34 -9.33
CA ARG A 219 -17.28 -7.06 -9.08
C ARG A 219 -18.10 -5.91 -9.64
N TYR A 220 -18.21 -4.83 -8.83
CA TYR A 220 -18.80 -3.56 -9.22
C TYR A 220 -17.73 -2.49 -9.13
N PHE A 221 -17.55 -1.73 -10.21
CA PHE A 221 -16.50 -0.73 -10.31
C PHE A 221 -17.09 0.68 -10.22
N ASN A 222 -16.53 1.48 -9.33
CA ASN A 222 -16.81 2.91 -9.30
C ASN A 222 -16.10 3.62 -10.46
N TYR A 223 -16.64 4.78 -10.89
CA TYR A 223 -15.96 5.59 -11.91
C TYR A 223 -14.52 5.91 -11.49
N LYS A 224 -13.62 5.82 -12.46
CA LYS A 224 -12.19 5.94 -12.21
C LYS A 224 -11.78 7.35 -11.78
N TYR A 225 -12.35 8.36 -12.40
CA TYR A 225 -11.97 9.74 -12.16
C TYR A 225 -12.89 10.40 -11.13
N PRO A 226 -12.35 11.22 -10.18
CA PRO A 226 -13.16 11.86 -9.15
C PRO A 226 -14.33 12.68 -9.69
N TYR A 227 -14.12 13.44 -10.78
CA TYR A 227 -15.19 14.24 -11.39
C TYR A 227 -16.32 13.38 -11.96
N GLU A 228 -16.03 12.22 -12.56
CA GLU A 228 -17.04 11.29 -13.04
C GLU A 228 -17.77 10.61 -11.87
N TYR A 229 -17.02 10.23 -10.82
CA TYR A 229 -17.59 9.64 -9.62
C TYR A 229 -18.60 10.58 -8.97
N ILE A 230 -18.30 11.87 -8.87
CA ILE A 230 -19.19 12.87 -8.29
C ILE A 230 -20.38 13.16 -9.22
N SER A 231 -20.15 13.47 -10.50
CA SER A 231 -21.18 13.90 -11.43
C SER A 231 -22.14 12.79 -11.83
N ARG A 232 -21.74 11.52 -11.73
CA ARG A 232 -22.54 10.34 -12.12
C ARG A 232 -22.85 9.41 -10.94
N TYR A 233 -22.81 9.96 -9.72
CA TYR A 233 -23.00 9.18 -8.49
C TYR A 233 -24.28 8.35 -8.50
N GLU A 234 -25.42 8.96 -8.81
CA GLU A 234 -26.73 8.29 -8.84
C GLU A 234 -26.75 7.11 -9.83
N LYS A 235 -26.18 7.28 -11.02
CA LYS A 235 -26.06 6.20 -11.99
C LYS A 235 -25.17 5.07 -11.49
N MET A 236 -24.07 5.40 -10.83
CA MET A 236 -23.15 4.42 -10.26
C MET A 236 -23.84 3.62 -9.15
N MET A 237 -24.68 4.27 -8.32
CA MET A 237 -25.43 3.61 -7.23
C MET A 237 -26.53 2.68 -7.73
N GLY A 238 -26.76 2.56 -9.04
CA GLY A 238 -27.74 1.65 -9.63
C GLY A 238 -27.52 0.17 -9.28
N TYR A 239 -26.31 -0.24 -8.88
CA TYR A 239 -26.04 -1.60 -8.40
C TYR A 239 -26.41 -1.83 -6.91
N LYS A 240 -26.74 -0.77 -6.17
CA LYS A 240 -27.06 -0.87 -4.74
C LYS A 240 -28.15 -1.90 -4.39
N PRO A 241 -29.28 -2.00 -5.13
CA PRO A 241 -30.29 -3.01 -4.82
C PRO A 241 -29.76 -4.45 -4.94
N GLU A 242 -28.89 -4.73 -5.90
CA GLU A 242 -28.27 -6.05 -6.05
C GLU A 242 -27.34 -6.36 -4.89
N LEU A 243 -26.57 -5.35 -4.44
CA LEU A 243 -25.71 -5.44 -3.30
C LEU A 243 -26.49 -5.71 -2.00
N GLU A 244 -27.57 -4.98 -1.76
CA GLU A 244 -28.44 -5.17 -0.60
C GLU A 244 -29.08 -6.56 -0.60
N LYS A 245 -29.57 -7.04 -1.74
CA LYS A 245 -30.11 -8.39 -1.88
C LYS A 245 -29.05 -9.45 -1.58
N PHE A 246 -27.83 -9.28 -2.06
CA PHE A 246 -26.75 -10.22 -1.81
C PHE A 246 -26.39 -10.28 -0.31
N LEU A 247 -26.25 -9.12 0.34
CA LEU A 247 -25.89 -9.03 1.75
C LEU A 247 -27.01 -9.50 2.70
N SER A 248 -28.29 -9.36 2.32
CA SER A 248 -29.43 -9.83 3.11
C SER A 248 -29.67 -11.33 3.01
N GLY A 249 -29.12 -11.99 1.98
CA GLY A 249 -29.20 -13.45 1.79
C GLY A 249 -28.06 -14.21 2.47
N MET A 250 -27.18 -13.50 3.14
CA MET A 250 -26.08 -14.07 3.94
C MET A 250 -26.45 -14.23 5.40
#